data_03a76c1c97620573625adf7ad8ca7674
#
_entry.id   03a76c1c97620573625adf7ad8ca7674
#
_cell.length_a   1.000
_cell.length_b   1.000
_cell.length_c   1.000
_cell.angle_alpha   90.00
_cell.angle_beta   90.00
_cell.angle_gamma   90.00
#
_symmetry.space_group_name_H-M   'P 1'
#
loop_
_entity.id
_entity.type
_entity.pdbx_description
1 polymer ?
#
loop_
_entity_poly.entity_id
_entity_poly.type
_entity_poly.pdbx_seq_one_letter_code
_entity_poly.pdbx_strand_id
1 'polypeptide(L)'
;MRLRDKVFVVTGGGNGIGREVVLALLARGARVAAVDLRHEGLAETTALAGTNASRLSTHPLDVADRAGVAALPDAVIAAHGQVDGLLNIAGIIQRFVPFAELDYLDIEKVMDVNFWGVVNTCKAFLPVLLTRPEAAIVNVSSMG
;
A
#
# COMPACT_ATOMS: atom_id res chain seq x y z
N MET A 1 1.28 -15.62 11.92
CA MET A 1 1.80 -15.73 10.52
C MET A 1 3.32 -15.58 10.51
N ARG A 2 4.03 -16.47 9.85
CA ARG A 2 5.47 -16.30 9.57
C ARG A 2 5.61 -15.44 8.31
N LEU A 3 6.54 -14.47 8.30
CA LEU A 3 6.68 -13.51 7.20
C LEU A 3 7.50 -14.03 6.01
N ARG A 4 8.44 -14.96 6.26
CA ARG A 4 9.33 -15.50 5.22
C ARG A 4 8.51 -16.15 4.08
N ASP A 5 8.85 -15.77 2.85
CA ASP A 5 8.24 -16.23 1.59
C ASP A 5 6.76 -15.85 1.41
N LYS A 6 6.17 -15.11 2.35
CA LYS A 6 4.84 -14.52 2.21
C LYS A 6 4.89 -13.25 1.39
N VAL A 7 3.81 -12.96 0.70
CA VAL A 7 3.67 -11.78 -0.17
C VAL A 7 2.75 -10.75 0.47
N PHE A 8 3.27 -9.55 0.66
CA PHE A 8 2.53 -8.43 1.23
C PHE A 8 2.41 -7.28 0.24
N VAL A 9 1.22 -6.74 0.13
CA VAL A 9 0.96 -5.46 -0.57
C VAL A 9 1.01 -4.35 0.47
N VAL A 10 1.79 -3.30 0.22
CA VAL A 10 1.94 -2.15 1.11
C VAL A 10 1.62 -0.89 0.34
N THR A 11 0.50 -0.24 0.65
CA THR A 11 0.18 1.08 0.09
C THR A 11 0.93 2.18 0.84
N GLY A 12 1.30 3.26 0.16
CA GLY A 12 2.16 4.30 0.73
C GLY A 12 3.62 3.85 0.87
N GLY A 13 4.06 2.86 0.09
CA GLY A 13 5.39 2.26 0.19
C GLY A 13 6.55 3.13 -0.30
N GLY A 14 6.26 4.31 -0.84
CA GLY A 14 7.27 5.21 -1.40
C GLY A 14 7.94 6.14 -0.38
N ASN A 15 7.41 6.31 0.80
CA ASN A 15 8.01 7.16 1.85
C ASN A 15 7.53 6.80 3.26
N GLY A 16 8.09 7.48 4.25
CA GLY A 16 7.63 7.46 5.65
C GLY A 16 7.39 6.06 6.21
N ILE A 17 6.28 5.88 6.91
CA ILE A 17 5.92 4.62 7.59
C ILE A 17 5.83 3.47 6.59
N GLY A 18 5.19 3.69 5.43
CA GLY A 18 5.04 2.64 4.42
C GLY A 18 6.38 2.13 3.90
N ARG A 19 7.33 3.02 3.62
CA ARG A 19 8.72 2.65 3.23
C ARG A 19 9.39 1.79 4.29
N GLU A 20 9.35 2.21 5.55
CA GLU A 20 9.97 1.47 6.64
C GLU A 20 9.36 0.08 6.82
N VAL A 21 8.04 -0.04 6.64
CA VAL A 21 7.35 -1.33 6.67
C VAL A 21 7.79 -2.22 5.50
N VAL A 22 7.91 -1.68 4.29
CA VAL A 22 8.44 -2.41 3.12
C VAL A 22 9.83 -2.97 3.43
N LEU A 23 10.76 -2.12 3.90
CA LEU A 23 12.12 -2.52 4.21
C LEU A 23 12.17 -3.57 5.33
N ALA A 24 11.35 -3.39 6.36
CA ALA A 24 11.28 -4.32 7.49
C ALA A 24 10.73 -5.70 7.09
N LEU A 25 9.74 -5.75 6.19
CA LEU A 25 9.19 -7.00 5.66
C LEU A 25 10.22 -7.74 4.81
N LEU A 26 10.89 -7.01 3.90
CA LEU A 26 11.96 -7.55 3.06
C LEU A 26 13.13 -8.12 3.89
N ALA A 27 13.55 -7.41 4.94
CA ALA A 27 14.60 -7.86 5.84
C ALA A 27 14.24 -9.17 6.58
N ARG A 28 12.94 -9.42 6.78
CA ARG A 28 12.42 -10.65 7.40
C ARG A 28 12.15 -11.78 6.39
N GLY A 29 12.53 -11.59 5.14
CA GLY A 29 12.43 -12.61 4.08
C GLY A 29 11.07 -12.64 3.38
N ALA A 30 10.22 -11.66 3.59
CA ALA A 30 8.99 -11.51 2.82
C ALA A 30 9.26 -11.04 1.38
N ARG A 31 8.27 -11.21 0.51
CA ARG A 31 8.16 -10.53 -0.79
C ARG A 31 7.17 -9.39 -0.65
N VAL A 32 7.42 -8.27 -1.31
CA VAL A 32 6.60 -7.08 -1.13
C VAL A 32 6.25 -6.46 -2.48
N ALA A 33 4.97 -6.13 -2.65
CA ALA A 33 4.48 -5.23 -3.68
C ALA A 33 4.25 -3.86 -3.05
N ALA A 34 5.12 -2.91 -3.32
CA ALA A 34 5.00 -1.54 -2.82
C ALA A 34 4.18 -0.70 -3.79
N VAL A 35 3.15 -0.06 -3.29
CA VAL A 35 2.22 0.79 -4.04
C VAL A 35 2.34 2.22 -3.53
N ASP A 36 2.51 3.17 -4.43
CA ASP A 36 2.53 4.60 -4.09
C ASP A 36 2.16 5.43 -5.33
N LEU A 37 1.58 6.60 -5.10
CA LEU A 37 1.32 7.55 -6.19
C LEU A 37 2.61 8.05 -6.83
N ARG A 38 3.68 8.21 -6.03
CA ARG A 38 4.93 8.84 -6.44
C ARG A 38 5.95 7.80 -6.88
N HIS A 39 6.22 7.80 -8.19
CA HIS A 39 7.20 6.91 -8.81
C HIS A 39 8.60 7.07 -8.20
N GLU A 40 9.03 8.31 -7.95
CA GLU A 40 10.34 8.62 -7.36
C GLU A 40 10.50 8.01 -5.97
N GLY A 41 9.44 8.08 -5.15
CA GLY A 41 9.45 7.48 -3.81
C GLY A 41 9.62 5.97 -3.85
N LEU A 42 8.98 5.29 -4.80
CA LEU A 42 9.15 3.84 -5.01
C LEU A 42 10.58 3.49 -5.48
N ALA A 43 11.17 4.32 -6.35
CA ALA A 43 12.55 4.14 -6.80
C ALA A 43 13.54 4.29 -5.63
N GLU A 44 13.35 5.27 -4.76
CA GLU A 44 14.15 5.43 -3.54
C GLU A 44 14.01 4.21 -2.60
N THR A 45 12.79 3.73 -2.38
CA THR A 45 12.54 2.54 -1.56
C THR A 45 13.27 1.32 -2.14
N THR A 46 13.24 1.16 -3.46
CA THR A 46 13.96 0.09 -4.17
C THR A 46 15.46 0.19 -3.96
N ALA A 47 16.04 1.40 -4.07
CA ALA A 47 17.46 1.62 -3.83
C ALA A 47 17.86 1.29 -2.37
N LEU A 48 17.03 1.69 -1.40
CA LEU A 48 17.25 1.39 0.02
C LEU A 48 17.13 -0.10 0.35
N ALA A 49 16.33 -0.85 -0.41
CA ALA A 49 16.18 -2.29 -0.22
C ALA A 49 17.47 -3.07 -0.55
N GLY A 50 18.38 -2.48 -1.34
CA GLY A 50 19.67 -3.10 -1.68
C GLY A 50 19.51 -4.50 -2.28
N THR A 51 20.19 -5.49 -1.73
CA THR A 51 20.11 -6.89 -2.19
C THR A 51 18.70 -7.49 -2.02
N ASN A 52 17.88 -6.96 -1.12
CA ASN A 52 16.49 -7.40 -0.92
C ASN A 52 15.54 -6.92 -2.02
N ALA A 53 15.97 -6.00 -2.89
CA ALA A 53 15.17 -5.48 -3.99
C ALA A 53 14.71 -6.59 -4.96
N SER A 54 15.40 -7.71 -5.03
CA SER A 54 14.99 -8.89 -5.82
C SER A 54 13.64 -9.49 -5.37
N ARG A 55 13.18 -9.16 -4.17
CA ARG A 55 11.89 -9.58 -3.59
C ARG A 55 10.85 -8.46 -3.55
N LEU A 56 11.14 -7.32 -4.19
CA LEU A 56 10.29 -6.14 -4.24
C LEU A 56 9.75 -5.94 -5.65
N SER A 57 8.46 -5.70 -5.79
CA SER A 57 7.87 -5.08 -6.97
C SER A 57 7.30 -3.71 -6.62
N THR A 58 7.28 -2.80 -7.57
CA THR A 58 6.76 -1.44 -7.39
C THR A 58 5.62 -1.19 -8.34
N HIS A 59 4.57 -0.54 -7.83
CA HIS A 59 3.33 -0.28 -8.55
C HIS A 59 2.95 1.18 -8.34
N PRO A 60 3.33 2.09 -9.26
CA PRO A 60 2.88 3.48 -9.24
C PRO A 60 1.37 3.53 -9.48
N LEU A 61 0.60 3.93 -8.46
CA LEU A 61 -0.85 3.91 -8.51
C LEU A 61 -1.45 4.84 -7.46
N ASP A 62 -2.52 5.54 -7.84
CA ASP A 62 -3.38 6.25 -6.91
C ASP A 62 -4.41 5.27 -6.31
N VAL A 63 -4.41 5.11 -4.99
CA VAL A 63 -5.38 4.23 -4.30
C VAL A 63 -6.83 4.73 -4.44
N ALA A 64 -7.03 5.99 -4.79
CA ALA A 64 -8.35 6.55 -5.12
C ALA A 64 -8.85 6.14 -6.52
N ASP A 65 -7.96 5.67 -7.41
CA ASP A 65 -8.33 5.17 -8.73
C ASP A 65 -8.87 3.74 -8.64
N ARG A 66 -10.19 3.60 -8.64
CA ARG A 66 -10.88 2.29 -8.51
C ARG A 66 -10.49 1.30 -9.60
N ALA A 67 -10.38 1.75 -10.84
CA ALA A 67 -10.06 0.89 -11.97
C ALA A 67 -8.61 0.38 -11.88
N GLY A 68 -7.68 1.27 -11.58
CA GLY A 68 -6.28 0.92 -11.35
C GLY A 68 -6.10 -0.04 -10.18
N VAL A 69 -6.78 0.22 -9.05
CA VAL A 69 -6.74 -0.67 -7.89
C VAL A 69 -7.37 -2.03 -8.19
N ALA A 70 -8.46 -2.08 -8.96
CA ALA A 70 -9.11 -3.36 -9.34
C ALA A 70 -8.18 -4.26 -10.16
N ALA A 71 -7.27 -3.71 -10.96
CA ALA A 71 -6.30 -4.45 -11.76
C ALA A 71 -5.03 -4.84 -10.97
N LEU A 72 -4.80 -4.25 -9.82
CA LEU A 72 -3.58 -4.43 -9.04
C LEU A 72 -3.34 -5.88 -8.56
N PRO A 73 -4.35 -6.64 -8.09
CA PRO A 73 -4.15 -8.03 -7.67
C PRO A 73 -3.51 -8.90 -8.74
N ASP A 74 -3.96 -8.80 -9.99
CA ASP A 74 -3.39 -9.56 -11.10
C ASP A 74 -1.93 -9.20 -11.35
N ALA A 75 -1.58 -7.92 -11.29
CA ALA A 75 -0.20 -7.44 -11.43
C ALA A 75 0.71 -7.97 -10.30
N VAL A 76 0.22 -7.98 -9.07
CA VAL A 76 0.97 -8.52 -7.92
C VAL A 76 1.14 -10.04 -8.03
N ILE A 77 0.09 -10.76 -8.42
CA ILE A 77 0.16 -12.21 -8.63
C ILE A 77 1.12 -12.55 -9.77
N ALA A 78 1.13 -11.77 -10.86
CA ALA A 78 2.09 -11.95 -11.94
C ALA A 78 3.54 -11.80 -11.47
N ALA A 79 3.81 -10.84 -10.55
CA ALA A 79 5.14 -10.59 -10.01
C ALA A 79 5.58 -11.61 -8.93
N HIS A 80 4.66 -12.06 -8.09
CA HIS A 80 4.99 -12.80 -6.86
C HIS A 80 4.30 -14.16 -6.73
N GLY A 81 3.32 -14.47 -7.57
CA GLY A 81 2.58 -15.74 -7.60
C GLY A 81 1.41 -15.84 -6.61
N GLN A 82 1.34 -14.99 -5.60
CA GLN A 82 0.32 -15.02 -4.55
C GLN A 82 0.21 -13.67 -3.82
N VAL A 83 -0.81 -13.53 -2.95
CA VAL A 83 -0.90 -12.44 -1.98
C VAL A 83 -1.36 -13.03 -0.64
N ASP A 84 -0.63 -12.76 0.44
CA ASP A 84 -0.91 -13.25 1.78
C ASP A 84 -1.30 -12.11 2.75
N GLY A 85 -1.01 -10.86 2.40
CA GLY A 85 -1.37 -9.73 3.26
C GLY A 85 -1.51 -8.42 2.52
N LEU A 86 -2.36 -7.56 3.05
CA LEU A 86 -2.59 -6.18 2.59
C LEU A 86 -2.37 -5.23 3.76
N LEU A 87 -1.46 -4.26 3.58
CA LEU A 87 -1.20 -3.21 4.55
C LEU A 87 -1.58 -1.86 3.94
N ASN A 88 -2.68 -1.30 4.41
CA ASN A 88 -3.19 0.00 4.01
C ASN A 88 -2.53 1.08 4.87
N ILE A 89 -1.48 1.69 4.33
CA ILE A 89 -0.68 2.73 5.00
C ILE A 89 -0.77 4.07 4.25
N ALA A 90 -1.10 4.04 2.95
CA ALA A 90 -1.30 5.26 2.18
C ALA A 90 -2.33 6.17 2.87
N GLY A 91 -1.95 7.41 3.04
CA GLY A 91 -2.79 8.43 3.65
C GLY A 91 -2.22 9.82 3.42
N ILE A 92 -3.10 10.79 3.40
CA ILE A 92 -2.76 12.20 3.31
C ILE A 92 -3.44 12.98 4.45
N ILE A 93 -2.95 14.17 4.69
CA ILE A 93 -3.53 15.09 5.66
C ILE A 93 -3.92 16.39 4.94
N GLN A 94 -4.98 17.03 5.43
CA GLN A 94 -5.41 18.33 4.96
C GLN A 94 -4.41 19.43 5.35
N ARG A 95 -4.56 20.61 4.78
CA ARG A 95 -3.82 21.80 5.22
C ARG A 95 -4.12 22.12 6.68
N PHE A 96 -3.10 22.53 7.42
CA PHE A 96 -3.25 22.96 8.83
C PHE A 96 -3.78 24.40 8.90
N VAL A 97 -5.08 24.54 8.69
CA VAL A 97 -5.82 25.79 8.77
C VAL A 97 -7.10 25.57 9.59
N PRO A 98 -7.73 26.61 10.14
CA PRO A 98 -9.05 26.49 10.76
C PRO A 98 -10.06 25.81 9.81
N PHE A 99 -10.98 25.04 10.36
CA PHE A 99 -11.94 24.28 9.55
C PHE A 99 -12.74 25.17 8.59
N ALA A 100 -13.06 26.40 9.00
CA ALA A 100 -13.77 27.35 8.16
C ALA A 100 -13.00 27.83 6.92
N GLU A 101 -11.68 27.60 6.89
CA GLU A 101 -10.79 27.96 5.78
C GLU A 101 -10.44 26.75 4.90
N LEU A 102 -10.91 25.54 5.25
CA LEU A 102 -10.74 24.36 4.42
C LEU A 102 -11.76 24.36 3.28
N ASP A 103 -11.26 24.21 2.06
CA ASP A 103 -12.12 24.00 0.90
C ASP A 103 -12.70 22.58 0.91
N TYR A 104 -13.91 22.42 0.35
CA TYR A 104 -14.49 21.08 0.19
C TYR A 104 -13.59 20.14 -0.59
N LEU A 105 -12.87 20.62 -1.60
CA LEU A 105 -11.90 19.82 -2.36
C LEU A 105 -10.78 19.26 -1.50
N ASP A 106 -10.29 19.99 -0.49
CA ASP A 106 -9.28 19.48 0.45
C ASP A 106 -9.86 18.31 1.26
N ILE A 107 -11.11 18.44 1.72
CA ILE A 107 -11.81 17.42 2.50
C ILE A 107 -12.09 16.19 1.64
N GLU A 108 -12.63 16.39 0.45
CA GLU A 108 -12.92 15.31 -0.51
C GLU A 108 -11.66 14.52 -0.85
N LYS A 109 -10.54 15.19 -1.11
CA LYS A 109 -9.27 14.54 -1.41
C LYS A 109 -8.77 13.65 -0.26
N VAL A 110 -8.89 14.13 0.97
CA VAL A 110 -8.54 13.33 2.17
C VAL A 110 -9.43 12.09 2.25
N MET A 111 -10.73 12.23 2.02
CA MET A 111 -11.67 11.11 2.01
C MET A 111 -11.39 10.13 0.87
N ASP A 112 -11.06 10.62 -0.30
CA ASP A 112 -10.75 9.77 -1.47
C ASP A 112 -9.55 8.86 -1.20
N VAL A 113 -8.51 9.38 -0.57
CA VAL A 113 -7.32 8.59 -0.25
C VAL A 113 -7.52 7.77 1.02
N ASN A 114 -7.88 8.42 2.15
CA ASN A 114 -7.83 7.78 3.46
C ASN A 114 -9.01 6.84 3.72
N PHE A 115 -10.15 7.06 3.08
CA PHE A 115 -11.33 6.21 3.20
C PHE A 115 -11.54 5.35 1.95
N TRP A 116 -11.78 5.97 0.80
CA TRP A 116 -12.04 5.22 -0.42
C TRP A 116 -10.85 4.41 -0.89
N GLY A 117 -9.61 4.89 -0.69
CA GLY A 117 -8.41 4.12 -0.98
C GLY A 117 -8.37 2.79 -0.22
N VAL A 118 -8.71 2.79 1.06
CA VAL A 118 -8.80 1.56 1.88
C VAL A 118 -9.93 0.66 1.39
N VAL A 119 -11.11 1.22 1.09
CA VAL A 119 -12.24 0.46 0.56
C VAL A 119 -11.88 -0.19 -0.78
N ASN A 120 -11.25 0.55 -1.69
CA ASN A 120 -10.86 0.07 -3.01
C ASN A 120 -9.88 -1.11 -2.90
N THR A 121 -8.82 -0.95 -2.11
CA THR A 121 -7.80 -2.01 -1.93
C THR A 121 -8.38 -3.23 -1.23
N CYS A 122 -9.18 -3.06 -0.17
CA CYS A 122 -9.84 -4.17 0.50
C CYS A 122 -10.77 -4.93 -0.45
N LYS A 123 -11.60 -4.24 -1.24
CA LYS A 123 -12.49 -4.89 -2.21
C LYS A 123 -11.72 -5.64 -3.29
N ALA A 124 -10.59 -5.10 -3.76
CA ALA A 124 -9.79 -5.73 -4.80
C ALA A 124 -9.05 -6.97 -4.29
N PHE A 125 -8.45 -6.90 -3.09
CA PHE A 125 -7.61 -7.99 -2.57
C PHE A 125 -8.35 -9.03 -1.75
N LEU A 126 -9.50 -8.72 -1.16
CA LEU A 126 -10.24 -9.66 -0.32
C LEU A 126 -10.54 -11.01 -1.02
N PRO A 127 -10.99 -11.05 -2.30
CA PRO A 127 -11.22 -12.32 -2.98
C PRO A 127 -9.96 -13.20 -3.07
N VAL A 128 -8.80 -12.59 -3.30
CA VAL A 128 -7.52 -13.30 -3.37
C VAL A 128 -7.06 -13.76 -1.99
N LEU A 129 -7.18 -12.91 -0.98
CA LEU A 129 -6.78 -13.22 0.39
C LEU A 129 -7.60 -14.37 0.98
N LEU A 130 -8.90 -14.45 0.66
CA LEU A 130 -9.78 -15.53 1.12
C LEU A 130 -9.41 -16.92 0.54
N THR A 131 -8.62 -16.98 -0.52
CA THR A 131 -8.12 -18.25 -1.06
C THR A 131 -6.89 -18.77 -0.30
N ARG A 132 -6.30 -17.95 0.58
CA ARG A 132 -5.09 -18.31 1.31
C ARG A 132 -5.43 -19.07 2.60
N PRO A 133 -4.62 -20.07 3.00
CA PRO A 133 -4.79 -20.77 4.28
C PRO A 133 -4.58 -19.83 5.48
N GLU A 134 -3.82 -18.76 5.30
CA GLU A 134 -3.56 -17.74 6.30
C GLU A 134 -3.33 -16.40 5.59
N ALA A 135 -4.13 -15.39 5.91
CA ALA A 135 -4.02 -14.05 5.35
C ALA A 135 -4.29 -12.99 6.41
N ALA A 136 -3.84 -11.75 6.15
CA ALA A 136 -4.04 -10.62 7.04
C ALA A 136 -4.33 -9.33 6.27
N ILE A 137 -5.18 -8.47 6.84
CA ILE A 137 -5.35 -7.07 6.44
C ILE A 137 -4.99 -6.20 7.65
N VAL A 138 -4.13 -5.21 7.43
CA VAL A 138 -3.74 -4.21 8.42
C VAL A 138 -4.10 -2.83 7.89
N ASN A 139 -4.88 -2.08 8.65
CA ASN A 139 -5.21 -0.69 8.34
C ASN A 139 -4.54 0.22 9.36
N VAL A 140 -3.71 1.14 8.89
CA VAL A 140 -3.10 2.16 9.73
C VAL A 140 -4.05 3.35 9.84
N SER A 141 -4.33 3.76 11.07
CA SER A 141 -5.13 4.94 11.36
C SER A 141 -4.42 5.82 12.38
N SER A 142 -4.85 7.06 12.48
CA SER A 142 -4.33 8.02 13.44
C SER A 142 -5.48 8.81 14.04
N MET A 143 -5.32 9.23 15.28
CA MET A 143 -6.15 10.26 15.89
C MET A 143 -5.43 11.60 15.68
N GLY A 144 -6.06 12.49 14.94
CA GLY A 144 -5.61 13.84 14.67
C GLY A 144 -5.97 14.82 15.78
#